data_dd06ff6debb52ccbd9bb75d8e393c5b0
#
_entry.id   dd06ff6debb52ccbd9bb75d8e393c5b0
#
_cell.length_a   1.000
_cell.length_b   1.000
_cell.length_c   1.000
_cell.angle_alpha   90.00
_cell.angle_beta   90.00
_cell.angle_gamma   90.00
#
_symmetry.space_group_name_H-M   'P 1'
#
loop_
_entity.id
_entity.type
_entity.pdbx_description
1 polymer ?
#
loop_
_entity_poly.entity_id
_entity_poly.type
_entity_poly.pdbx_seq_one_letter_code
_entity_poly.pdbx_strand_id
1 'polypeptide(L)'
;MPLPRTHRSGPLAGLTRRELLCTTGLGAFGLSLSDLALLRAGPAGTPAAEKRRRNSCVFLFLFGGPSHIDLWDMKPAAPVEVRGEFKSIATNVPGIHVCEHLPRFAQTMNKLCLLRSMTHRMNVHGPACSEIFSGRPYFGPPTTDQASREDWPSLSSMTMRFGKPIAGLPPSVVLPWYLQFPGQAKRIAGQTGGRMGERHNSLLVQGDLGNADFELHGLKLDADVPLERVRERRNLLGRIEPPSPFAGRVGVGGAESRGIPTVSDRSETGSPQAATASSLRSAAEPFEQNCQSVYSLLENRAGEGFDLRREPPKVRERYGNTTVGQSLLMARRLVEAGVSLITVNWEDETKIDGVNTCWDTHQDNFAKLKNLLCPIFDQAFPVFIQDLDERGLLETTLVVALGEFGRTPKLGQFTQSSNTRKTGRDHWPHAFTGLLAGGGVRGGQVYGATTSDGGYVADKPVTPADLTATILYHLGIDHRIEYEDEFQHLRYQLSEGSPVKDLG
;
A
#
# COMPACT_ATOMS: atom_id res chain seq x y z
N MET A 1 -65.46 34.56 16.96
CA MET A 1 -64.41 33.58 17.14
C MET A 1 -63.06 34.26 16.88
N PRO A 2 -62.22 34.45 17.88
CA PRO A 2 -60.90 35.04 17.67
C PRO A 2 -59.85 33.92 17.46
N LEU A 3 -58.91 34.19 16.51
CA LEU A 3 -57.76 33.37 16.15
C LEU A 3 -56.71 33.37 17.28
N PRO A 4 -55.97 32.28 17.54
CA PRO A 4 -54.93 32.23 18.57
C PRO A 4 -53.65 32.93 18.10
N ARG A 5 -53.14 33.80 18.99
CA ARG A 5 -51.81 34.41 18.86
C ARG A 5 -50.72 33.39 19.12
N THR A 6 -49.87 33.11 18.15
CA THR A 6 -48.64 32.36 18.31
C THR A 6 -47.54 33.26 18.89
N HIS A 7 -47.17 33.03 20.14
CA HIS A 7 -45.94 33.59 20.73
C HIS A 7 -44.74 32.91 20.11
N ARG A 8 -43.98 33.66 19.31
CA ARG A 8 -42.58 33.31 18.98
C ARG A 8 -41.69 33.71 20.16
N SER A 9 -41.25 32.69 20.92
CA SER A 9 -40.17 32.87 21.90
C SER A 9 -38.85 33.00 21.12
N GLY A 10 -38.17 34.12 21.23
CA GLY A 10 -36.83 34.34 20.66
C GLY A 10 -35.77 33.53 21.42
N PRO A 11 -34.57 33.37 20.86
CA PRO A 11 -33.51 32.48 21.37
C PRO A 11 -32.88 32.89 22.73
N LEU A 12 -33.41 33.91 23.42
CA LEU A 12 -32.91 34.45 24.68
C LEU A 12 -33.80 34.16 25.89
N ALA A 13 -34.93 33.46 25.73
CA ALA A 13 -35.80 33.12 26.82
C ALA A 13 -35.26 31.95 27.62
N GLY A 14 -34.50 32.22 28.69
CA GLY A 14 -33.99 31.22 29.63
C GLY A 14 -32.60 31.50 30.22
N LEU A 15 -31.96 32.63 29.87
CA LEU A 15 -30.67 32.99 30.43
C LEU A 15 -30.84 33.73 31.77
N THR A 16 -30.11 33.30 32.80
CA THR A 16 -30.01 34.03 34.07
C THR A 16 -29.16 35.28 33.91
N ARG A 17 -29.34 36.29 34.80
CA ARG A 17 -28.52 37.53 34.81
C ARG A 17 -27.02 37.28 34.88
N ARG A 18 -26.61 36.21 35.55
CA ARG A 18 -25.19 35.78 35.64
C ARG A 18 -24.67 35.26 34.32
N GLU A 19 -25.49 34.53 33.59
CA GLU A 19 -25.15 33.99 32.27
C GLU A 19 -25.07 35.08 31.20
N LEU A 20 -25.92 36.13 31.32
CA LEU A 20 -25.87 37.29 30.43
C LEU A 20 -24.58 38.11 30.65
N LEU A 21 -24.13 38.27 31.90
CA LEU A 21 -22.88 38.96 32.23
C LEU A 21 -21.64 38.17 31.77
N CYS A 22 -21.69 36.85 31.82
CA CYS A 22 -20.61 35.99 31.28
C CYS A 22 -20.53 36.05 29.75
N THR A 23 -21.67 36.13 29.06
CA THR A 23 -21.68 36.21 27.58
C THR A 23 -21.18 37.57 27.07
N THR A 24 -21.46 38.69 27.78
CA THR A 24 -20.92 40.00 27.42
C THR A 24 -19.41 40.10 27.67
N GLY A 25 -18.89 39.46 28.72
CA GLY A 25 -17.46 39.39 29.00
C GLY A 25 -16.69 38.56 27.96
N LEU A 26 -17.28 37.45 27.46
CA LEU A 26 -16.65 36.56 26.45
C LEU A 26 -16.66 37.16 25.03
N GLY A 27 -17.65 38.01 24.73
CA GLY A 27 -17.68 38.74 23.45
C GLY A 27 -16.51 39.72 23.29
N ALA A 28 -15.94 40.24 24.41
CA ALA A 28 -14.73 41.05 24.39
C ALA A 28 -13.45 40.26 24.01
N PHE A 29 -13.50 38.96 24.10
CA PHE A 29 -12.41 38.03 23.69
C PHE A 29 -12.64 37.34 22.33
N GLY A 30 -13.62 37.78 21.54
CA GLY A 30 -13.86 37.28 20.19
C GLY A 30 -14.57 35.93 20.11
N LEU A 31 -15.17 35.45 21.22
CA LEU A 31 -15.91 34.16 21.21
C LEU A 31 -17.38 34.40 20.85
N SER A 32 -17.88 33.63 19.89
CA SER A 32 -19.28 33.70 19.43
C SER A 32 -20.22 32.86 20.32
N LEU A 33 -21.54 33.15 20.23
CA LEU A 33 -22.57 32.33 20.90
C LEU A 33 -22.57 30.86 20.44
N SER A 34 -22.11 30.59 19.23
CA SER A 34 -21.89 29.24 18.71
C SER A 34 -20.73 28.54 19.42
N ASP A 35 -19.65 29.25 19.75
CA ASP A 35 -18.54 28.71 20.51
C ASP A 35 -18.94 28.39 21.96
N LEU A 36 -19.82 29.19 22.52
CA LEU A 36 -20.39 28.97 23.88
C LEU A 36 -21.34 27.75 23.89
N ALA A 37 -22.09 27.52 22.81
CA ALA A 37 -22.93 26.34 22.66
C ALA A 37 -22.09 25.07 22.55
N LEU A 38 -20.95 25.17 21.85
CA LEU A 38 -19.96 24.06 21.75
C LEU A 38 -19.27 23.82 23.11
N LEU A 39 -18.95 24.86 23.90
CA LEU A 39 -18.36 24.72 25.23
C LEU A 39 -19.37 24.20 26.27
N ARG A 40 -20.66 24.49 26.13
CA ARG A 40 -21.73 23.97 27.00
C ARG A 40 -22.14 22.52 26.63
N ALA A 41 -21.86 22.07 25.45
CA ALA A 41 -21.89 20.65 25.04
C ALA A 41 -20.67 19.89 25.60
N GLY A 42 -20.15 20.30 26.77
CA GLY A 42 -19.13 19.57 27.52
C GLY A 42 -19.67 18.23 28.02
N PRO A 43 -18.82 17.31 28.47
CA PRO A 43 -18.91 15.87 28.28
C PRO A 43 -20.06 15.23 29.05
N ALA A 44 -21.29 15.44 28.63
CA ALA A 44 -22.33 14.44 28.75
C ALA A 44 -22.02 13.44 27.64
N GLY A 45 -21.38 12.32 28.04
CA GLY A 45 -21.17 11.15 27.18
C GLY A 45 -21.25 11.47 25.69
N THR A 46 -20.24 12.09 25.12
CA THR A 46 -20.08 12.05 23.67
C THR A 46 -20.14 10.57 23.33
N PRO A 47 -21.12 10.08 22.54
CA PRO A 47 -20.93 8.82 21.85
C PRO A 47 -19.56 9.01 21.21
N ALA A 48 -18.58 8.17 21.61
CA ALA A 48 -17.18 8.28 21.18
C ALA A 48 -17.24 8.70 19.74
N ALA A 49 -16.78 9.95 19.45
CA ALA A 49 -16.99 10.57 18.15
C ALA A 49 -16.64 9.50 17.18
N GLU A 50 -17.63 8.99 16.41
CA GLU A 50 -17.44 7.91 15.49
C GLU A 50 -16.21 8.31 14.73
N LYS A 51 -15.08 7.68 15.09
CA LYS A 51 -13.80 7.93 14.45
C LYS A 51 -14.14 7.57 13.02
N ARG A 52 -14.42 8.58 12.18
CA ARG A 52 -14.78 8.35 10.78
C ARG A 52 -13.70 7.43 10.28
N ARG A 53 -14.05 6.15 10.19
CA ARG A 53 -13.11 5.11 9.77
C ARG A 53 -12.61 5.56 8.42
N ARG A 54 -11.31 5.72 8.31
CA ARG A 54 -10.69 6.13 7.05
C ARG A 54 -10.61 4.90 6.16
N ASN A 55 -10.73 5.13 4.88
CA ASN A 55 -10.51 4.08 3.91
C ASN A 55 -9.04 3.65 3.96
N SER A 56 -8.84 2.36 4.04
CA SER A 56 -7.53 1.71 4.00
C SER A 56 -7.51 0.66 2.88
N CYS A 57 -6.33 0.29 2.43
CA CYS A 57 -6.14 -0.82 1.51
C CYS A 57 -5.05 -1.75 2.04
N VAL A 58 -5.30 -3.06 1.97
CA VAL A 58 -4.28 -4.09 2.15
C VAL A 58 -4.06 -4.79 0.83
N PHE A 59 -2.85 -4.65 0.30
CA PHE A 59 -2.45 -5.22 -0.98
C PHE A 59 -1.53 -6.41 -0.71
N LEU A 60 -2.09 -7.63 -0.79
CA LEU A 60 -1.35 -8.88 -0.66
C LEU A 60 -0.82 -9.31 -2.02
N PHE A 61 0.48 -9.26 -2.18
CA PHE A 61 1.13 -9.66 -3.41
C PHE A 61 1.62 -11.12 -3.33
N LEU A 62 1.12 -11.95 -4.22
CA LEU A 62 1.38 -13.39 -4.31
C LEU A 62 2.48 -13.65 -5.34
N PHE A 63 3.74 -13.41 -4.94
CA PHE A 63 4.88 -13.46 -5.86
C PHE A 63 5.05 -14.82 -6.53
N GLY A 64 5.21 -14.78 -7.84
CA GLY A 64 5.36 -15.95 -8.68
C GLY A 64 4.13 -16.26 -9.54
N GLY A 65 3.01 -15.55 -9.38
CA GLY A 65 1.82 -15.68 -10.24
C GLY A 65 1.03 -16.97 -10.02
N PRO A 66 0.08 -16.97 -9.06
CA PRO A 66 -0.77 -18.10 -8.75
C PRO A 66 -1.55 -18.62 -9.98
N SER A 67 -1.63 -19.94 -10.13
CA SER A 67 -2.41 -20.56 -11.21
C SER A 67 -3.92 -20.33 -11.01
N HIS A 68 -4.47 -19.35 -11.72
CA HIS A 68 -5.90 -19.04 -11.64
C HIS A 68 -6.77 -20.25 -12.04
N ILE A 69 -6.34 -21.03 -13.04
CA ILE A 69 -7.07 -22.20 -13.55
C ILE A 69 -7.15 -23.32 -12.49
N ASP A 70 -6.11 -23.48 -11.69
CA ASP A 70 -6.07 -24.54 -10.69
C ASP A 70 -6.69 -24.11 -9.34
N LEU A 71 -6.98 -22.81 -9.14
CA LEU A 71 -7.43 -22.28 -7.85
C LEU A 71 -8.83 -21.64 -7.87
N TRP A 72 -9.02 -20.57 -8.67
CA TRP A 72 -10.21 -19.70 -8.55
C TRP A 72 -11.05 -19.59 -9.83
N ASP A 73 -10.49 -20.00 -10.98
CA ASP A 73 -11.16 -19.99 -12.28
C ASP A 73 -11.08 -21.35 -12.96
N MET A 74 -11.40 -22.39 -12.21
CA MET A 74 -11.32 -23.78 -12.64
C MET A 74 -12.23 -24.06 -13.83
N LYS A 75 -11.74 -24.89 -14.76
CA LYS A 75 -12.44 -25.25 -16.00
C LYS A 75 -12.76 -26.76 -16.01
N PRO A 76 -13.67 -27.26 -15.17
CA PRO A 76 -13.91 -28.71 -14.99
C PRO A 76 -14.33 -29.43 -16.26
N ALA A 77 -14.96 -28.73 -17.22
CA ALA A 77 -15.37 -29.28 -18.51
C ALA A 77 -14.25 -29.27 -19.58
N ALA A 78 -13.09 -28.62 -19.29
CA ALA A 78 -11.97 -28.59 -20.21
C ALA A 78 -11.23 -29.93 -20.26
N PRO A 79 -10.46 -30.23 -21.34
CA PRO A 79 -9.58 -31.39 -21.40
C PRO A 79 -8.62 -31.46 -20.23
N VAL A 80 -8.14 -32.68 -19.90
CA VAL A 80 -7.31 -32.93 -18.71
C VAL A 80 -6.01 -32.11 -18.70
N GLU A 81 -5.44 -31.85 -19.84
CA GLU A 81 -4.25 -30.98 -19.98
C GLU A 81 -4.49 -29.53 -19.65
N VAL A 82 -5.74 -29.09 -19.61
CA VAL A 82 -6.16 -27.75 -19.17
C VAL A 82 -6.63 -27.77 -17.73
N ARG A 83 -7.64 -28.60 -17.42
CA ARG A 83 -8.27 -28.62 -16.09
C ARG A 83 -7.38 -29.14 -14.97
N GLY A 84 -6.31 -29.89 -15.33
CA GLY A 84 -5.41 -30.48 -14.35
C GLY A 84 -6.05 -31.61 -13.54
N GLU A 85 -5.45 -31.91 -12.38
CA GLU A 85 -5.86 -33.02 -11.52
C GLU A 85 -6.76 -32.59 -10.36
N PHE A 86 -6.80 -31.29 -10.00
CA PHE A 86 -7.60 -30.81 -8.88
C PHE A 86 -9.10 -30.80 -9.21
N LYS A 87 -9.89 -31.08 -8.19
CA LYS A 87 -11.35 -30.98 -8.24
C LYS A 87 -11.83 -29.63 -7.71
N SER A 88 -12.96 -29.19 -8.21
CA SER A 88 -13.62 -28.02 -7.66
C SER A 88 -14.59 -28.40 -6.55
N ILE A 89 -14.68 -27.56 -5.53
CA ILE A 89 -15.69 -27.63 -4.46
C ILE A 89 -16.63 -26.43 -4.53
N ALA A 90 -17.86 -26.62 -4.10
CA ALA A 90 -18.83 -25.53 -3.95
C ALA A 90 -18.39 -24.59 -2.83
N THR A 91 -18.63 -23.30 -3.03
CA THR A 91 -18.45 -22.29 -1.98
C THR A 91 -19.76 -22.07 -1.21
N ASN A 92 -19.73 -21.22 -0.19
CA ASN A 92 -20.95 -20.77 0.50
C ASN A 92 -21.83 -19.82 -0.37
N VAL A 93 -21.42 -19.55 -1.62
CA VAL A 93 -22.20 -18.79 -2.60
C VAL A 93 -22.61 -19.73 -3.74
N PRO A 94 -23.92 -19.96 -3.97
CA PRO A 94 -24.38 -20.85 -5.01
C PRO A 94 -23.80 -20.49 -6.39
N GLY A 95 -23.35 -21.51 -7.13
CA GLY A 95 -22.80 -21.34 -8.49
C GLY A 95 -21.33 -20.94 -8.56
N ILE A 96 -20.70 -20.59 -7.43
CA ILE A 96 -19.26 -20.31 -7.39
C ILE A 96 -18.52 -21.52 -6.82
N HIS A 97 -17.51 -21.97 -7.55
CA HIS A 97 -16.66 -23.10 -7.21
C HIS A 97 -15.20 -22.66 -7.21
N VAL A 98 -14.42 -23.27 -6.30
CA VAL A 98 -12.96 -23.06 -6.17
C VAL A 98 -12.26 -24.40 -5.96
N CYS A 99 -10.94 -24.40 -5.92
CA CYS A 99 -10.11 -25.57 -5.71
C CYS A 99 -10.45 -26.32 -4.39
N GLU A 100 -10.46 -27.65 -4.43
CA GLU A 100 -10.70 -28.51 -3.26
C GLU A 100 -9.71 -28.32 -2.10
N HIS A 101 -8.53 -27.75 -2.38
CA HIS A 101 -7.52 -27.44 -1.37
C HIS A 101 -7.70 -26.06 -0.70
N LEU A 102 -8.85 -25.39 -0.95
CA LEU A 102 -9.21 -24.08 -0.37
C LEU A 102 -10.56 -24.13 0.38
N PRO A 103 -10.75 -25.06 1.33
CA PRO A 103 -12.05 -25.25 1.98
C PRO A 103 -12.47 -24.06 2.88
N ARG A 104 -11.55 -23.39 3.56
CA ARG A 104 -11.86 -22.20 4.39
C ARG A 104 -12.14 -20.98 3.51
N PHE A 105 -11.39 -20.82 2.44
CA PHE A 105 -11.66 -19.81 1.41
C PHE A 105 -13.07 -19.99 0.84
N ALA A 106 -13.45 -21.22 0.50
CA ALA A 106 -14.79 -21.54 0.00
C ALA A 106 -15.91 -21.09 0.97
N GLN A 107 -15.70 -21.16 2.28
CA GLN A 107 -16.63 -20.69 3.30
C GLN A 107 -16.59 -19.18 3.52
N THR A 108 -15.64 -18.47 2.92
CA THR A 108 -15.48 -17.01 3.03
C THR A 108 -15.93 -16.30 1.75
N MET A 109 -16.32 -17.05 0.71
CA MET A 109 -16.62 -16.51 -0.63
C MET A 109 -17.69 -15.42 -0.64
N ASN A 110 -18.66 -15.48 0.27
CA ASN A 110 -19.71 -14.46 0.41
C ASN A 110 -19.16 -13.06 0.76
N LYS A 111 -17.91 -12.93 1.18
CA LYS A 111 -17.20 -11.67 1.46
C LYS A 111 -16.23 -11.27 0.36
N LEU A 112 -16.05 -12.13 -0.64
CA LEU A 112 -15.01 -11.99 -1.67
C LEU A 112 -15.63 -11.73 -3.04
N CYS A 113 -14.90 -11.01 -3.88
CA CYS A 113 -15.12 -10.91 -5.31
C CYS A 113 -13.94 -11.56 -6.04
N LEU A 114 -14.23 -12.50 -6.95
CA LEU A 114 -13.24 -13.07 -7.85
C LEU A 114 -13.16 -12.22 -9.11
N LEU A 115 -12.10 -11.39 -9.23
CA LEU A 115 -11.82 -10.60 -10.42
C LEU A 115 -11.07 -11.48 -11.42
N ARG A 116 -11.79 -12.21 -12.30
CA ARG A 116 -11.23 -13.20 -13.24
C ARG A 116 -10.67 -12.59 -14.53
N SER A 117 -10.72 -11.29 -14.67
CA SER A 117 -10.42 -10.60 -15.93
C SER A 117 -9.19 -9.71 -15.87
N MET A 118 -8.28 -9.93 -14.93
CA MET A 118 -6.99 -9.24 -14.95
C MET A 118 -6.19 -9.66 -16.18
N THR A 119 -5.55 -8.68 -16.84
CA THR A 119 -4.75 -8.92 -18.04
C THR A 119 -3.69 -7.85 -18.25
N HIS A 120 -2.53 -8.25 -18.76
CA HIS A 120 -1.50 -7.39 -19.32
C HIS A 120 -0.65 -8.18 -20.32
N ARG A 121 0.57 -7.71 -20.66
CA ARG A 121 1.39 -8.33 -21.72
C ARG A 121 2.74 -8.86 -21.25
N MET A 122 3.18 -8.53 -20.03
CA MET A 122 4.51 -8.92 -19.53
C MET A 122 4.49 -10.33 -18.95
N ASN A 123 5.31 -11.19 -19.49
CA ASN A 123 5.45 -12.59 -19.07
C ASN A 123 6.77 -12.87 -18.33
N VAL A 124 7.50 -11.83 -17.91
CA VAL A 124 8.73 -11.93 -17.11
C VAL A 124 8.46 -11.29 -15.76
N HIS A 125 8.87 -11.92 -14.66
CA HIS A 125 8.52 -11.51 -13.29
C HIS A 125 8.82 -10.04 -12.99
N GLY A 126 10.05 -9.58 -13.20
CA GLY A 126 10.43 -8.22 -12.85
C GLY A 126 9.59 -7.15 -13.56
N PRO A 127 9.52 -7.16 -14.89
CA PRO A 127 8.64 -6.29 -15.66
C PRO A 127 7.16 -6.38 -15.25
N ALA A 128 6.64 -7.60 -15.06
CA ALA A 128 5.26 -7.82 -14.65
C ALA A 128 4.97 -7.29 -13.24
N CYS A 129 5.87 -7.54 -12.27
CA CYS A 129 5.78 -6.96 -10.93
C CYS A 129 5.77 -5.44 -10.97
N SER A 130 6.66 -4.84 -11.79
CA SER A 130 6.69 -3.38 -11.97
C SER A 130 5.36 -2.84 -12.49
N GLU A 131 4.73 -3.52 -13.46
CA GLU A 131 3.40 -3.12 -13.96
C GLU A 131 2.31 -3.20 -12.88
N ILE A 132 2.31 -4.27 -12.09
CA ILE A 132 1.32 -4.44 -11.01
C ILE A 132 1.50 -3.42 -9.90
N PHE A 133 2.74 -3.16 -9.47
CA PHE A 133 3.01 -2.21 -8.39
C PHE A 133 2.82 -0.75 -8.78
N SER A 134 3.08 -0.39 -10.04
CA SER A 134 3.00 0.99 -10.52
C SER A 134 1.70 1.32 -11.27
N GLY A 135 1.00 0.31 -11.79
CA GLY A 135 -0.10 0.49 -12.73
C GLY A 135 0.34 1.04 -14.08
N ARG A 136 1.62 0.92 -14.43
CA ARG A 136 2.20 1.47 -15.64
C ARG A 136 2.93 0.40 -16.44
N PRO A 137 2.84 0.43 -17.79
CA PRO A 137 3.62 -0.46 -18.64
C PRO A 137 5.13 -0.31 -18.34
N TYR A 138 5.82 -1.43 -18.29
CA TYR A 138 7.25 -1.47 -18.10
C TYR A 138 7.97 -1.23 -19.44
N PHE A 139 8.89 -0.27 -19.49
CA PHE A 139 9.67 0.09 -20.69
C PHE A 139 11.17 -0.19 -20.56
N GLY A 140 11.61 -0.73 -19.44
CA GLY A 140 13.00 -1.07 -19.20
C GLY A 140 13.45 -2.32 -19.99
N PRO A 141 14.74 -2.67 -19.91
CA PRO A 141 15.25 -3.89 -20.52
C PRO A 141 14.55 -5.14 -19.97
N PRO A 142 14.09 -6.05 -20.79
CA PRO A 142 13.29 -7.21 -20.37
C PRO A 142 14.03 -8.20 -19.48
N THR A 143 15.36 -8.08 -19.38
CA THR A 143 16.21 -8.99 -18.62
C THR A 143 16.78 -8.39 -17.34
N THR A 144 16.51 -7.11 -17.05
CA THR A 144 17.02 -6.46 -15.82
C THR A 144 15.87 -6.12 -14.91
N ASP A 145 15.64 -6.99 -13.96
CA ASP A 145 14.58 -6.86 -12.95
C ASP A 145 14.94 -5.90 -11.81
N GLN A 146 16.01 -5.13 -11.99
CA GLN A 146 16.60 -4.36 -10.91
C GLN A 146 15.96 -3.01 -10.76
N ALA A 147 15.58 -2.67 -9.54
CA ALA A 147 15.04 -1.36 -9.19
C ALA A 147 16.00 -0.23 -9.61
N SER A 148 15.45 0.78 -10.24
CA SER A 148 16.11 1.96 -10.75
C SER A 148 15.39 3.22 -10.29
N ARG A 149 16.09 4.35 -10.29
CA ARG A 149 15.45 5.66 -10.10
C ARG A 149 14.53 6.06 -11.25
N GLU A 150 14.69 5.42 -12.39
CA GLU A 150 13.86 5.64 -13.58
C GLU A 150 12.59 4.78 -13.61
N ASP A 151 12.38 3.91 -12.62
CA ASP A 151 11.16 3.13 -12.50
C ASP A 151 9.94 4.03 -12.31
N TRP A 152 8.78 3.55 -12.73
CA TRP A 152 7.53 4.17 -12.32
C TRP A 152 7.35 4.07 -10.81
N PRO A 153 6.81 5.13 -10.16
CA PRO A 153 6.54 5.07 -8.73
C PRO A 153 5.52 3.99 -8.40
N SER A 154 5.77 3.28 -7.31
CA SER A 154 4.82 2.28 -6.80
C SER A 154 3.55 2.94 -6.26
N LEU A 155 2.44 2.18 -6.25
CA LEU A 155 1.20 2.56 -5.56
C LEU A 155 1.47 2.95 -4.09
N SER A 156 2.38 2.23 -3.43
CA SER A 156 2.82 2.52 -2.07
C SER A 156 3.48 3.90 -1.96
N SER A 157 4.33 4.26 -2.90
CA SER A 157 4.99 5.58 -2.95
C SER A 157 4.03 6.70 -3.36
N MET A 158 3.09 6.43 -4.25
CA MET A 158 2.00 7.37 -4.56
C MET A 158 1.18 7.66 -3.30
N THR A 159 0.87 6.63 -2.51
CA THR A 159 0.14 6.78 -1.24
C THR A 159 0.97 7.52 -0.19
N MET A 160 2.29 7.29 -0.13
CA MET A 160 3.17 8.07 0.76
C MET A 160 3.11 9.56 0.46
N ARG A 161 3.10 9.94 -0.81
CA ARG A 161 3.11 11.35 -1.23
C ARG A 161 1.74 12.02 -1.13
N PHE A 162 0.68 11.34 -1.55
CA PHE A 162 -0.66 11.94 -1.73
C PHE A 162 -1.68 11.45 -0.71
N GLY A 163 -1.37 10.40 0.04
CA GLY A 163 -2.22 9.91 1.12
C GLY A 163 -2.24 10.86 2.31
N LYS A 164 -3.31 10.80 3.09
CA LYS A 164 -3.46 11.63 4.30
C LYS A 164 -2.76 10.95 5.47
N PRO A 165 -1.68 11.53 6.01
CA PRO A 165 -1.02 10.95 7.18
C PRO A 165 -1.93 10.99 8.41
N ILE A 166 -1.74 10.03 9.32
CA ILE A 166 -2.26 10.09 10.69
C ILE A 166 -1.10 10.46 11.60
N ALA A 167 -1.38 11.24 12.65
CA ALA A 167 -0.35 11.66 13.57
C ALA A 167 0.50 10.46 14.05
N GLY A 168 1.76 10.46 13.68
CA GLY A 168 2.74 9.45 14.06
C GLY A 168 2.81 8.19 13.20
N LEU A 169 1.98 8.05 12.15
CA LEU A 169 2.03 6.90 11.25
C LEU A 169 2.27 7.33 9.80
N PRO A 170 3.10 6.61 9.05
CA PRO A 170 3.24 6.84 7.62
C PRO A 170 1.95 6.43 6.90
N PRO A 171 1.59 7.11 5.79
CA PRO A 171 0.44 6.73 4.98
C PRO A 171 0.55 5.33 4.37
N SER A 172 1.76 4.84 4.14
CA SER A 172 2.00 3.53 3.53
C SER A 172 3.12 2.76 4.21
N VAL A 173 2.94 1.43 4.31
CA VAL A 173 3.87 0.47 4.91
C VAL A 173 4.02 -0.74 3.98
N VAL A 174 5.23 -1.28 3.87
CA VAL A 174 5.54 -2.52 3.14
C VAL A 174 6.01 -3.58 4.15
N LEU A 175 5.48 -4.79 4.04
CA LEU A 175 5.75 -5.96 4.88
C LEU A 175 6.14 -7.16 4.00
N PRO A 176 6.92 -8.10 4.46
CA PRO A 176 7.97 -7.97 5.47
C PRO A 176 9.30 -7.55 4.82
N TRP A 177 9.35 -7.44 3.50
CA TRP A 177 10.49 -6.99 2.67
C TRP A 177 10.04 -6.52 1.29
N TYR A 178 10.94 -5.85 0.59
CA TYR A 178 10.80 -5.69 -0.86
C TYR A 178 11.18 -6.98 -1.57
N LEU A 179 10.44 -7.32 -2.61
CA LEU A 179 10.73 -8.50 -3.44
C LEU A 179 12.10 -8.39 -4.09
N GLN A 180 12.82 -9.51 -4.08
CA GLN A 180 14.14 -9.65 -4.62
C GLN A 180 14.32 -11.09 -5.11
N PHE A 181 14.90 -11.28 -6.29
CA PHE A 181 15.22 -12.63 -6.72
C PHE A 181 16.34 -13.22 -5.87
N PRO A 182 16.26 -14.53 -5.54
CA PRO A 182 17.33 -15.20 -4.81
C PRO A 182 18.68 -15.03 -5.49
N GLY A 183 19.69 -14.63 -4.74
CA GLY A 183 21.05 -14.40 -5.25
C GLY A 183 21.28 -13.10 -5.99
N GLN A 184 20.28 -12.26 -6.17
CA GLN A 184 20.44 -10.91 -6.74
C GLN A 184 20.60 -9.88 -5.62
N ALA A 185 21.49 -8.91 -5.85
CA ALA A 185 21.77 -7.86 -4.86
C ALA A 185 20.76 -6.71 -4.88
N LYS A 186 19.88 -6.64 -5.88
CA LYS A 186 18.95 -5.53 -6.07
C LYS A 186 17.50 -6.01 -6.05
N ARG A 187 16.63 -5.10 -5.59
CA ARG A 187 15.17 -5.28 -5.56
C ARG A 187 14.60 -5.37 -6.97
N ILE A 188 13.48 -6.03 -7.09
CA ILE A 188 12.66 -5.99 -8.30
C ILE A 188 12.14 -4.57 -8.53
N ALA A 189 12.07 -4.15 -9.80
CA ALA A 189 11.60 -2.82 -10.21
C ALA A 189 10.15 -2.52 -9.75
N GLY A 190 9.80 -1.25 -9.69
CA GLY A 190 8.42 -0.78 -9.46
C GLY A 190 7.95 -0.80 -8.00
N GLN A 191 8.81 -1.08 -7.02
CA GLN A 191 8.43 -1.14 -5.60
C GLN A 191 8.74 0.13 -4.80
N THR A 192 9.38 1.12 -5.40
CA THR A 192 9.90 2.32 -4.75
C THR A 192 9.32 3.60 -5.35
N GLY A 193 9.82 4.76 -4.90
CA GLY A 193 9.42 6.06 -5.43
C GLY A 193 9.84 6.29 -6.88
N GLY A 194 10.89 5.61 -7.34
CA GLY A 194 11.35 5.73 -8.73
C GLY A 194 11.44 7.19 -9.18
N ARG A 195 10.83 7.52 -10.30
CA ARG A 195 10.77 8.88 -10.90
C ARG A 195 10.13 9.93 -9.98
N MET A 196 9.33 9.53 -8.99
CA MET A 196 8.74 10.46 -8.00
C MET A 196 9.73 10.83 -6.88
N GLY A 197 10.86 10.11 -6.78
CA GLY A 197 11.92 10.30 -5.80
C GLY A 197 11.85 9.34 -4.61
N GLU A 198 13.03 8.93 -4.14
CA GLU A 198 13.20 7.96 -3.05
C GLU A 198 12.65 8.46 -1.70
N ARG A 199 12.52 9.78 -1.53
CA ARG A 199 11.89 10.38 -0.35
C ARG A 199 10.44 9.94 -0.14
N HIS A 200 9.79 9.44 -1.19
CA HIS A 200 8.43 8.91 -1.15
C HIS A 200 8.39 7.38 -1.01
N ASN A 201 9.52 6.74 -0.70
CA ASN A 201 9.52 5.32 -0.37
C ASN A 201 8.68 5.06 0.88
N SER A 202 7.91 3.99 0.84
CA SER A 202 7.10 3.56 1.99
C SER A 202 7.99 3.10 3.15
N LEU A 203 7.46 3.18 4.37
CA LEU A 203 8.12 2.57 5.51
C LEU A 203 8.19 1.04 5.28
N LEU A 204 9.41 0.53 5.24
CA LEU A 204 9.65 -0.91 5.19
C LEU A 204 9.78 -1.46 6.61
N VAL A 205 8.92 -2.40 6.97
CA VAL A 205 9.05 -3.23 8.18
C VAL A 205 9.72 -4.52 7.77
N GLN A 206 11.03 -4.60 7.97
CA GLN A 206 11.82 -5.72 7.50
C GLN A 206 12.09 -6.74 8.60
N GLY A 207 11.82 -8.02 8.32
CA GLY A 207 12.19 -9.14 9.17
C GLY A 207 11.21 -10.31 9.09
N ASP A 208 11.60 -11.40 9.74
CA ASP A 208 10.73 -12.58 9.88
C ASP A 208 9.65 -12.34 10.93
N LEU A 209 8.47 -11.92 10.47
CA LEU A 209 7.30 -11.69 11.32
C LEU A 209 6.72 -13.00 11.89
N GLY A 210 7.04 -14.15 11.30
CA GLY A 210 6.71 -15.47 11.83
C GLY A 210 7.46 -15.79 13.12
N ASN A 211 8.62 -15.17 13.34
CA ASN A 211 9.38 -15.32 14.56
C ASN A 211 8.61 -14.72 15.76
N ALA A 212 8.49 -15.52 16.85
CA ALA A 212 7.78 -15.08 18.06
C ALA A 212 8.43 -13.85 18.72
N ASP A 213 9.76 -13.73 18.59
CA ASP A 213 10.56 -12.66 19.18
C ASP A 213 10.81 -11.49 18.23
N PHE A 214 10.06 -11.41 17.11
CA PHE A 214 10.21 -10.31 16.18
C PHE A 214 10.00 -8.96 16.87
N GLU A 215 11.00 -8.11 16.78
CA GLU A 215 10.96 -6.70 17.19
C GLU A 215 11.37 -5.82 16.02
N LEU A 216 10.64 -4.74 15.82
CA LEU A 216 11.04 -3.75 14.81
C LEU A 216 12.17 -2.91 15.35
N HIS A 217 13.38 -3.16 14.86
CA HIS A 217 14.57 -2.40 15.22
C HIS A 217 14.39 -0.91 14.84
N GLY A 218 14.77 -0.01 15.75
CA GLY A 218 14.71 1.43 15.56
C GLY A 218 13.42 2.10 16.05
N LEU A 219 12.37 1.36 16.43
CA LEU A 219 11.19 1.92 17.11
C LEU A 219 11.23 1.74 18.64
N LYS A 220 12.27 1.12 19.18
CA LYS A 220 12.50 1.03 20.61
C LYS A 220 13.70 1.92 20.95
N LEU A 221 13.49 2.82 21.88
CA LEU A 221 14.61 3.59 22.43
C LEU A 221 15.46 2.65 23.29
N ASP A 222 16.77 2.77 23.14
CA ASP A 222 17.68 2.11 24.06
C ASP A 222 17.38 2.57 25.51
N ALA A 223 17.58 1.67 26.47
CA ALA A 223 17.22 1.90 27.87
C ALA A 223 17.91 3.15 28.47
N ASP A 224 19.05 3.54 27.92
CA ASP A 224 19.84 4.71 28.31
C ASP A 224 19.52 5.98 27.51
N VAL A 225 18.57 5.93 26.56
CA VAL A 225 18.11 7.07 25.77
C VAL A 225 16.66 7.41 26.14
N PRO A 226 16.44 8.26 27.16
CA PRO A 226 15.09 8.68 27.54
C PRO A 226 14.43 9.50 26.43
N LEU A 227 13.11 9.41 26.31
CA LEU A 227 12.31 10.11 25.30
C LEU A 227 12.55 11.64 25.34
N GLU A 228 12.82 12.19 26.51
CA GLU A 228 13.20 13.60 26.70
C GLU A 228 14.44 13.99 25.89
N ARG A 229 15.46 13.14 25.90
CA ARG A 229 16.69 13.35 25.13
C ARG A 229 16.45 13.30 23.62
N VAL A 230 15.50 12.48 23.17
CA VAL A 230 15.07 12.43 21.76
C VAL A 230 14.36 13.73 21.38
N ARG A 231 13.49 14.26 22.26
CA ARG A 231 12.80 15.55 22.08
C ARG A 231 13.78 16.72 22.04
N GLU A 232 14.75 16.73 22.94
CA GLU A 232 15.80 17.76 22.96
C GLU A 232 16.62 17.76 21.68
N ARG A 233 17.02 16.59 21.19
CA ARG A 233 17.74 16.44 19.90
C ARG A 233 16.90 16.94 18.74
N ARG A 234 15.61 16.63 18.70
CA ARG A 234 14.67 17.16 17.70
C ARG A 234 14.59 18.67 17.73
N ASN A 235 14.46 19.24 18.91
CA ASN A 235 14.42 20.70 19.11
C ASN A 235 15.72 21.37 18.70
N LEU A 236 16.86 20.69 18.90
CA LEU A 236 18.18 21.18 18.49
C LEU A 236 18.30 21.20 16.95
N LEU A 237 17.87 20.12 16.29
CA LEU A 237 17.85 20.05 14.82
C LEU A 237 16.98 21.15 14.20
N GLY A 238 15.83 21.46 14.78
CA GLY A 238 14.99 22.55 14.31
C GLY A 238 15.55 23.97 14.60
N ARG A 239 16.61 24.08 15.43
CA ARG A 239 17.33 25.34 15.70
C ARG A 239 18.58 25.51 14.86
N ILE A 240 19.08 24.45 14.24
CA ILE A 240 20.19 24.51 13.29
C ILE A 240 19.58 25.00 11.97
N GLU A 241 19.48 26.34 11.82
CA GLU A 241 19.18 26.93 10.51
C GLU A 241 20.28 26.50 9.53
N PRO A 242 19.96 26.02 8.31
CA PRO A 242 20.95 25.86 7.29
C PRO A 242 21.66 27.19 7.09
N PRO A 243 23.01 27.23 6.91
CA PRO A 243 23.76 28.48 6.79
C PRO A 243 23.13 29.34 5.70
N SER A 244 22.72 30.54 6.08
CA SER A 244 22.14 31.52 5.15
C SER A 244 23.13 31.74 4.00
N PRO A 245 22.76 31.55 2.73
CA PRO A 245 23.66 31.77 1.60
C PRO A 245 24.09 33.27 1.45
N PHE A 246 23.61 34.15 2.33
CA PHE A 246 23.88 35.59 2.33
C PHE A 246 24.75 36.10 3.49
N ALA A 247 25.28 35.25 4.36
CA ALA A 247 26.16 35.67 5.45
C ALA A 247 27.61 36.04 5.01
N GLY A 248 27.87 36.27 3.74
CA GLY A 248 29.19 36.53 3.17
C GLY A 248 29.34 37.81 2.38
N ARG A 249 28.57 38.88 2.68
CA ARG A 249 28.84 40.23 2.15
C ARG A 249 28.79 41.27 3.26
N VAL A 250 29.79 41.22 4.13
CA VAL A 250 30.20 42.43 4.84
C VAL A 250 31.21 43.15 3.95
N GLY A 251 30.86 44.36 3.56
CA GLY A 251 31.67 45.17 2.68
C GLY A 251 33.00 45.50 3.31
N VAL A 252 34.04 45.39 2.53
CA VAL A 252 35.26 46.18 2.71
C VAL A 252 35.42 47.05 1.46
N GLY A 253 35.41 48.33 1.73
CA GLY A 253 35.48 49.38 0.73
C GLY A 253 36.82 49.44 -0.01
N GLY A 254 36.75 49.97 -1.19
CA GLY A 254 37.64 50.84 -1.91
C GLY A 254 39.10 50.45 -2.05
N ALA A 255 39.53 50.16 -3.30
CA ALA A 255 40.69 50.80 -3.89
C ALA A 255 40.80 50.43 -5.39
N GLU A 256 40.87 51.43 -6.13
CA GLU A 256 41.34 51.79 -7.48
C GLU A 256 41.95 50.75 -8.43
N SER A 257 41.47 50.90 -9.62
CA SER A 257 41.96 50.57 -10.96
C SER A 257 43.46 50.33 -11.17
N ARG A 258 43.80 49.33 -12.00
CA ARG A 258 44.79 49.44 -13.13
C ARG A 258 44.80 48.20 -14.01
N GLY A 259 44.55 48.38 -15.29
CA GLY A 259 45.36 47.84 -16.42
C GLY A 259 45.03 46.43 -16.91
N ILE A 260 44.44 46.36 -18.07
CA ILE A 260 44.30 45.23 -19.01
C ILE A 260 45.69 44.67 -19.40
N PRO A 261 45.85 43.35 -19.71
CA PRO A 261 45.71 42.97 -21.12
C PRO A 261 44.94 41.63 -21.36
N THR A 262 44.26 41.58 -22.49
CA THR A 262 43.67 40.46 -23.22
C THR A 262 44.70 39.40 -23.61
N VAL A 263 44.42 38.13 -23.35
CA VAL A 263 44.88 36.99 -24.16
C VAL A 263 43.78 35.96 -24.24
N SER A 264 43.52 35.61 -25.46
CA SER A 264 42.59 34.63 -25.98
C SER A 264 42.96 33.17 -25.64
N ASP A 265 41.94 32.34 -25.69
CA ASP A 265 41.96 30.90 -25.96
C ASP A 265 42.41 29.93 -24.87
N ARG A 266 41.49 29.15 -24.36
CA ARG A 266 41.33 27.68 -24.50
C ARG A 266 40.51 27.01 -23.41
N SER A 267 39.66 26.12 -23.91
CA SER A 267 39.13 24.89 -23.28
C SER A 267 38.11 25.03 -22.16
N GLU A 268 36.90 24.72 -22.55
CA GLU A 268 35.79 24.29 -21.74
C GLU A 268 36.18 23.09 -20.84
N THR A 269 36.32 23.35 -19.57
CA THR A 269 36.12 22.31 -18.53
C THR A 269 34.96 22.79 -17.68
N GLY A 270 33.83 22.07 -17.78
CA GLY A 270 32.59 22.38 -17.07
C GLY A 270 32.81 22.50 -15.57
N SER A 271 32.64 23.71 -15.05
CA SER A 271 32.51 23.95 -13.62
C SER A 271 31.26 23.24 -13.10
N PRO A 272 31.32 22.57 -11.94
CA PRO A 272 30.11 22.01 -11.33
C PRO A 272 29.16 23.17 -11.04
N GLN A 273 27.98 23.14 -11.65
CA GLN A 273 26.93 24.11 -11.37
C GLN A 273 26.63 24.09 -9.87
N ALA A 274 26.83 25.19 -9.20
CA ALA A 274 26.46 25.37 -7.80
C ALA A 274 24.96 25.16 -7.67
N ALA A 275 24.57 24.13 -6.91
CA ALA A 275 23.19 23.87 -6.58
C ALA A 275 22.57 25.14 -6.01
N THR A 276 21.45 25.57 -6.56
CA THR A 276 20.74 26.76 -6.08
C THR A 276 20.19 26.51 -4.67
N ALA A 277 20.10 27.54 -3.83
CA ALA A 277 19.56 27.44 -2.48
C ALA A 277 18.13 26.85 -2.45
N SER A 278 17.39 26.96 -3.55
CA SER A 278 16.09 26.32 -3.76
C SER A 278 16.20 24.79 -3.88
N SER A 279 17.20 24.27 -4.59
CA SER A 279 17.43 22.83 -4.75
C SER A 279 17.90 22.19 -3.45
N LEU A 280 18.69 22.90 -2.63
CA LEU A 280 19.13 22.44 -1.32
C LEU A 280 17.96 22.42 -0.30
N ARG A 281 17.06 23.39 -0.34
CA ARG A 281 15.83 23.38 0.48
C ARG A 281 14.89 22.23 0.08
N SER A 282 14.69 22.03 -1.22
CA SER A 282 13.90 20.90 -1.74
C SER A 282 14.48 19.54 -1.36
N ALA A 283 15.79 19.40 -1.17
CA ALA A 283 16.43 18.16 -0.72
C ALA A 283 16.37 17.96 0.81
N ALA A 284 16.29 19.03 1.60
CA ALA A 284 16.26 18.96 3.07
C ALA A 284 14.85 18.66 3.62
N GLU A 285 13.79 19.18 3.01
CA GLU A 285 12.40 18.98 3.45
C GLU A 285 11.98 17.51 3.59
N PRO A 286 12.38 16.60 2.68
CA PRO A 286 11.99 15.19 2.79
C PRO A 286 12.71 14.45 3.91
N PHE A 287 13.97 14.79 4.19
CA PHE A 287 14.71 14.23 5.31
C PHE A 287 14.05 14.64 6.63
N GLU A 288 13.64 15.91 6.73
CA GLU A 288 12.97 16.44 7.90
C GLU A 288 11.59 15.80 8.12
N GLN A 289 10.80 15.56 7.05
CA GLN A 289 9.52 14.84 7.13
C GLN A 289 9.71 13.38 7.56
N ASN A 290 10.71 12.69 7.04
CA ASN A 290 11.01 11.32 7.46
C ASN A 290 11.48 11.26 8.91
N CYS A 291 12.34 12.16 9.35
CA CYS A 291 12.74 12.29 10.75
C CYS A 291 11.53 12.60 11.66
N GLN A 292 10.64 13.51 11.25
CA GLN A 292 9.41 13.82 12.00
C GLN A 292 8.49 12.60 12.11
N SER A 293 8.37 11.79 11.07
CA SER A 293 7.58 10.55 11.09
C SER A 293 8.18 9.53 12.08
N VAL A 294 9.50 9.34 12.07
CA VAL A 294 10.18 8.44 13.01
C VAL A 294 10.05 8.95 14.45
N TYR A 295 10.25 10.24 14.70
CA TYR A 295 10.07 10.82 16.04
C TYR A 295 8.63 10.67 16.52
N SER A 296 7.65 10.87 15.64
CA SER A 296 6.23 10.69 15.95
C SER A 296 5.88 9.23 16.29
N LEU A 297 6.49 8.27 15.61
CA LEU A 297 6.36 6.84 15.92
C LEU A 297 6.93 6.50 17.33
N LEU A 298 8.06 7.14 17.70
CA LEU A 298 8.70 6.95 19.01
C LEU A 298 7.92 7.64 20.15
N GLU A 299 7.35 8.81 19.89
CA GLU A 299 6.65 9.63 20.89
C GLU A 299 5.20 9.17 21.14
N ASN A 300 4.54 8.68 20.12
CA ASN A 300 3.16 8.25 20.16
C ASN A 300 3.07 6.73 20.31
N ARG A 301 1.99 6.25 20.93
CA ARG A 301 1.68 4.80 20.96
C ARG A 301 1.42 4.19 19.57
N ALA A 302 1.66 4.95 18.50
CA ALA A 302 1.54 4.51 17.13
C ALA A 302 2.47 3.32 16.82
N GLY A 303 3.66 3.27 17.45
CA GLY A 303 4.57 2.12 17.40
C GLY A 303 3.99 0.80 17.95
N GLU A 304 2.95 0.88 18.79
CA GLU A 304 2.27 -0.31 19.32
C GLU A 304 1.58 -1.15 18.23
N GLY A 305 1.21 -0.54 17.10
CA GLY A 305 0.65 -1.24 15.94
C GLY A 305 1.60 -2.29 15.35
N PHE A 306 2.92 -2.05 15.47
CA PHE A 306 3.96 -2.94 14.95
C PHE A 306 4.39 -4.05 15.92
N ASP A 307 3.89 -4.07 17.15
CA ASP A 307 4.27 -5.07 18.15
C ASP A 307 3.25 -6.23 18.21
N LEU A 308 3.56 -7.33 17.51
CA LEU A 308 2.72 -8.54 17.48
C LEU A 308 2.65 -9.29 18.82
N ARG A 309 3.56 -9.04 19.75
CA ARG A 309 3.54 -9.66 21.09
C ARG A 309 2.35 -9.18 21.93
N ARG A 310 1.74 -8.07 21.54
CA ARG A 310 0.49 -7.55 22.16
C ARG A 310 -0.75 -8.34 21.75
N GLU A 311 -0.66 -9.18 20.73
CA GLU A 311 -1.74 -10.06 20.33
C GLU A 311 -1.74 -11.34 21.18
N PRO A 312 -2.92 -11.80 21.61
CA PRO A 312 -3.04 -13.09 22.29
C PRO A 312 -2.46 -14.22 21.43
N PRO A 313 -1.74 -15.20 22.03
CA PRO A 313 -1.17 -16.31 21.26
C PRO A 313 -2.18 -17.04 20.37
N LYS A 314 -3.41 -17.25 20.85
CA LYS A 314 -4.51 -17.86 20.07
C LYS A 314 -4.87 -17.08 18.80
N VAL A 315 -4.75 -15.74 18.83
CA VAL A 315 -4.99 -14.90 17.64
C VAL A 315 -3.85 -15.12 16.64
N ARG A 316 -2.61 -15.13 17.12
CA ARG A 316 -1.44 -15.41 16.28
C ARG A 316 -1.52 -16.78 15.61
N GLU A 317 -1.91 -17.80 16.36
CA GLU A 317 -2.09 -19.18 15.88
C GLU A 317 -3.22 -19.28 14.81
N ARG A 318 -4.31 -18.51 14.95
CA ARG A 318 -5.37 -18.47 13.93
C ARG A 318 -4.84 -18.07 12.55
N TYR A 319 -3.95 -17.07 12.49
CA TYR A 319 -3.34 -16.60 11.25
C TYR A 319 -2.27 -17.57 10.70
N GLY A 320 -1.79 -18.49 11.53
CA GLY A 320 -0.66 -19.36 11.25
C GLY A 320 0.69 -18.73 11.61
N ASN A 321 1.61 -19.57 12.09
CA ASN A 321 2.97 -19.17 12.49
C ASN A 321 3.90 -19.15 11.27
N THR A 322 3.48 -18.47 10.22
CA THR A 322 4.24 -18.24 8.98
C THR A 322 4.46 -16.76 8.81
N THR A 323 5.49 -16.37 8.09
CA THR A 323 5.78 -14.95 7.83
C THR A 323 4.59 -14.25 7.19
N VAL A 324 3.92 -14.86 6.19
CA VAL A 324 2.74 -14.26 5.56
C VAL A 324 1.55 -14.16 6.51
N GLY A 325 1.29 -15.19 7.34
CA GLY A 325 0.20 -15.16 8.31
C GLY A 325 0.39 -14.04 9.34
N GLN A 326 1.59 -13.91 9.88
CA GLN A 326 1.90 -12.86 10.84
C GLN A 326 2.01 -11.48 10.18
N SER A 327 2.38 -11.39 8.89
CA SER A 327 2.32 -10.14 8.11
C SER A 327 0.88 -9.67 7.92
N LEU A 328 -0.06 -10.56 7.64
CA LEU A 328 -1.49 -10.24 7.57
C LEU A 328 -2.06 -9.81 8.92
N LEU A 329 -1.63 -10.44 10.02
CA LEU A 329 -1.98 -10.00 11.37
C LEU A 329 -1.45 -8.60 11.66
N MET A 330 -0.20 -8.30 11.29
CA MET A 330 0.36 -6.96 11.40
C MET A 330 -0.40 -5.96 10.51
N ALA A 331 -0.74 -6.34 9.28
CA ALA A 331 -1.53 -5.50 8.38
C ALA A 331 -2.88 -5.13 9.01
N ARG A 332 -3.59 -6.07 9.65
CA ARG A 332 -4.83 -5.79 10.39
C ARG A 332 -4.61 -4.74 11.50
N ARG A 333 -3.54 -4.88 12.28
CA ARG A 333 -3.19 -3.92 13.34
C ARG A 333 -2.87 -2.53 12.80
N LEU A 334 -2.17 -2.47 11.66
CA LEU A 334 -1.85 -1.20 10.99
C LEU A 334 -3.11 -0.54 10.41
N VAL A 335 -4.07 -1.32 9.91
CA VAL A 335 -5.40 -0.82 9.52
C VAL A 335 -6.12 -0.24 10.74
N GLU A 336 -6.15 -0.93 11.88
CA GLU A 336 -6.74 -0.42 13.14
C GLU A 336 -6.07 0.88 13.59
N ALA A 337 -4.76 0.98 13.41
CA ALA A 337 -3.98 2.17 13.71
C ALA A 337 -4.22 3.31 12.70
N GLY A 338 -4.77 3.00 11.52
CA GLY A 338 -5.19 3.96 10.48
C GLY A 338 -4.19 4.18 9.35
N VAL A 339 -3.27 3.26 9.11
CA VAL A 339 -2.42 3.28 7.92
C VAL A 339 -3.28 3.12 6.67
N SER A 340 -3.07 3.97 5.66
CA SER A 340 -3.91 4.00 4.47
C SER A 340 -3.62 2.84 3.52
N LEU A 341 -2.34 2.49 3.28
CA LEU A 341 -1.96 1.38 2.41
C LEU A 341 -0.93 0.48 3.09
N ILE A 342 -1.21 -0.80 3.16
CA ILE A 342 -0.28 -1.82 3.61
C ILE A 342 -0.04 -2.80 2.46
N THR A 343 1.18 -2.86 1.96
CA THR A 343 1.58 -3.88 0.98
C THR A 343 2.20 -5.05 1.73
N VAL A 344 1.66 -6.24 1.54
CA VAL A 344 2.18 -7.49 2.09
C VAL A 344 2.75 -8.30 0.94
N ASN A 345 4.05 -8.48 0.90
CA ASN A 345 4.72 -9.29 -0.09
C ASN A 345 4.83 -10.73 0.42
N TRP A 346 4.21 -11.66 -0.26
CA TRP A 346 4.39 -13.07 0.03
C TRP A 346 5.38 -13.67 -0.97
N GLU A 347 6.62 -13.72 -0.54
CA GLU A 347 7.69 -14.51 -1.13
C GLU A 347 8.01 -15.63 -0.17
N ASP A 348 8.10 -16.84 -0.67
CA ASP A 348 8.37 -18.01 0.17
C ASP A 348 9.85 -18.03 0.59
N GLU A 349 10.08 -18.09 1.88
CA GLU A 349 11.40 -18.23 2.47
C GLU A 349 11.92 -19.68 2.39
N THR A 350 11.04 -20.64 2.23
CA THR A 350 11.44 -22.00 1.97
C THR A 350 12.08 -22.04 0.59
N LYS A 351 13.40 -22.06 0.57
CA LYS A 351 14.22 -22.13 -0.63
C LYS A 351 13.81 -23.35 -1.44
N ILE A 352 12.83 -23.16 -2.26
CA ILE A 352 12.37 -24.12 -3.20
C ILE A 352 13.43 -24.14 -4.29
N ASP A 353 13.89 -25.25 -4.63
CA ASP A 353 14.79 -25.74 -5.68
C ASP A 353 15.30 -24.75 -6.76
N GLY A 354 15.58 -23.52 -6.49
CA GLY A 354 16.19 -22.55 -7.44
C GLY A 354 15.47 -22.33 -8.79
N VAL A 355 14.42 -23.09 -9.05
CA VAL A 355 13.63 -23.08 -10.30
C VAL A 355 12.25 -22.51 -10.05
N ASN A 356 11.74 -22.69 -8.83
CA ASN A 356 10.41 -22.26 -8.44
C ASN A 356 10.50 -21.46 -7.15
N THR A 357 10.08 -20.22 -7.22
CA THR A 357 9.97 -19.33 -6.07
C THR A 357 8.51 -19.12 -5.75
N CYS A 358 8.08 -19.42 -4.51
CA CYS A 358 6.72 -19.23 -4.03
C CYS A 358 5.66 -19.77 -5.04
N TRP A 359 4.83 -18.90 -5.63
CA TRP A 359 3.77 -19.28 -6.57
C TRP A 359 4.26 -19.56 -8.01
N ASP A 360 5.56 -19.46 -8.25
CA ASP A 360 6.17 -19.74 -9.56
C ASP A 360 6.34 -21.24 -9.79
N THR A 361 5.32 -21.92 -10.33
CA THR A 361 5.20 -23.38 -10.37
C THR A 361 5.48 -23.95 -11.76
N HIS A 362 6.68 -23.75 -12.31
CA HIS A 362 7.09 -24.31 -13.59
C HIS A 362 7.16 -25.84 -13.63
N GLN A 363 7.28 -26.47 -12.47
CA GLN A 363 7.24 -27.91 -12.28
C GLN A 363 6.56 -28.24 -10.96
N ASP A 364 6.01 -29.44 -10.85
CA ASP A 364 5.35 -29.96 -9.65
C ASP A 364 4.24 -29.02 -9.09
N ASN A 365 3.54 -28.34 -10.03
CA ASN A 365 2.50 -27.34 -9.72
C ASN A 365 1.50 -27.86 -8.69
N PHE A 366 0.92 -29.03 -8.93
CA PHE A 366 -0.12 -29.58 -8.05
C PHE A 366 0.44 -29.99 -6.69
N ALA A 367 1.61 -30.61 -6.65
CA ALA A 367 2.25 -31.01 -5.39
C ALA A 367 2.58 -29.80 -4.52
N LYS A 368 3.08 -28.71 -5.11
CA LYS A 368 3.39 -27.47 -4.41
C LYS A 368 2.14 -26.73 -3.93
N LEU A 369 1.15 -26.60 -4.81
CA LEU A 369 -0.13 -26.01 -4.44
C LEU A 369 -0.76 -26.78 -3.27
N LYS A 370 -0.89 -28.10 -3.39
CA LYS A 370 -1.55 -28.96 -2.40
C LYS A 370 -0.85 -28.99 -1.05
N ASN A 371 0.49 -29.16 -1.05
CA ASN A 371 1.23 -29.50 0.17
C ASN A 371 1.81 -28.29 0.88
N LEU A 372 1.93 -27.13 0.20
CA LEU A 372 2.59 -25.95 0.75
C LEU A 372 1.73 -24.69 0.62
N LEU A 373 1.42 -24.25 -0.60
CA LEU A 373 0.88 -22.91 -0.83
C LEU A 373 -0.60 -22.80 -0.42
N CYS A 374 -1.45 -23.75 -0.82
CA CYS A 374 -2.85 -23.74 -0.47
C CYS A 374 -3.09 -23.88 1.05
N PRO A 375 -2.42 -24.77 1.80
CA PRO A 375 -2.61 -24.86 3.25
C PRO A 375 -2.30 -23.54 3.98
N ILE A 376 -1.21 -22.86 3.61
CA ILE A 376 -0.82 -21.59 4.20
C ILE A 376 -1.82 -20.50 3.83
N PHE A 377 -2.18 -20.40 2.54
CA PHE A 377 -3.13 -19.41 2.05
C PHE A 377 -4.53 -19.60 2.64
N ASP A 378 -5.03 -20.82 2.64
CA ASP A 378 -6.38 -21.16 3.15
C ASP A 378 -6.50 -21.00 4.67
N GLN A 379 -5.37 -21.03 5.39
CA GLN A 379 -5.34 -20.66 6.80
C GLN A 379 -5.32 -19.13 6.98
N ALA A 380 -4.37 -18.45 6.38
CA ALA A 380 -4.07 -17.05 6.70
C ALA A 380 -5.08 -16.06 6.10
N PHE A 381 -5.39 -16.20 4.79
CA PHE A 381 -6.22 -15.22 4.08
C PHE A 381 -7.69 -15.20 4.52
N PRO A 382 -8.40 -16.34 4.64
CA PRO A 382 -9.77 -16.34 5.16
C PRO A 382 -9.87 -15.82 6.59
N VAL A 383 -8.92 -16.16 7.46
CA VAL A 383 -8.87 -15.65 8.84
C VAL A 383 -8.69 -14.13 8.85
N PHE A 384 -7.82 -13.60 8.00
CA PHE A 384 -7.63 -12.16 7.86
C PHE A 384 -8.92 -11.44 7.45
N ILE A 385 -9.64 -11.95 6.45
CA ILE A 385 -10.92 -11.39 6.00
C ILE A 385 -11.96 -11.44 7.11
N GLN A 386 -12.06 -12.56 7.82
CA GLN A 386 -12.99 -12.73 8.94
C GLN A 386 -12.67 -11.79 10.12
N ASP A 387 -11.39 -11.65 10.49
CA ASP A 387 -10.97 -10.77 11.59
C ASP A 387 -11.24 -9.28 11.26
N LEU A 388 -11.03 -8.86 10.00
CA LEU A 388 -11.43 -7.53 9.56
C LEU A 388 -12.94 -7.31 9.64
N ASP A 389 -13.72 -8.30 9.25
CA ASP A 389 -15.20 -8.26 9.30
C ASP A 389 -15.73 -8.24 10.75
N GLU A 390 -15.25 -9.16 11.60
CA GLU A 390 -15.60 -9.25 13.02
C GLU A 390 -15.34 -7.94 13.77
N ARG A 391 -14.32 -7.17 13.34
CA ARG A 391 -13.96 -5.86 13.90
C ARG A 391 -14.67 -4.70 13.20
N GLY A 392 -15.49 -4.98 12.18
CA GLY A 392 -16.13 -3.97 11.33
C GLY A 392 -15.13 -3.11 10.55
N LEU A 393 -13.90 -3.58 10.34
CA LEU A 393 -12.87 -2.88 9.55
C LEU A 393 -13.04 -3.14 8.05
N LEU A 394 -13.66 -4.27 7.68
CA LEU A 394 -13.81 -4.69 6.30
C LEU A 394 -14.63 -3.67 5.46
N GLU A 395 -15.60 -2.99 6.08
CA GLU A 395 -16.40 -1.97 5.39
C GLU A 395 -15.59 -0.84 4.75
N THR A 396 -14.49 -0.44 5.42
CA THR A 396 -13.63 0.67 5.00
C THR A 396 -12.26 0.23 4.52
N THR A 397 -11.98 -1.08 4.54
CA THR A 397 -10.71 -1.64 4.10
C THR A 397 -10.89 -2.44 2.82
N LEU A 398 -10.34 -1.94 1.73
CA LEU A 398 -10.22 -2.71 0.49
C LEU A 398 -9.07 -3.69 0.64
N VAL A 399 -9.37 -4.98 0.53
CA VAL A 399 -8.34 -6.03 0.43
C VAL A 399 -8.20 -6.44 -1.01
N VAL A 400 -6.97 -6.47 -1.51
CA VAL A 400 -6.61 -6.92 -2.86
C VAL A 400 -5.55 -7.99 -2.72
N ALA A 401 -5.75 -9.16 -3.32
CA ALA A 401 -4.74 -10.20 -3.38
C ALA A 401 -4.59 -10.74 -4.81
N LEU A 402 -3.39 -10.65 -5.37
CA LEU A 402 -3.07 -11.18 -6.71
C LEU A 402 -1.55 -11.32 -6.86
N GLY A 403 -1.12 -12.06 -7.88
CA GLY A 403 0.26 -12.08 -8.34
C GLY A 403 0.46 -11.21 -9.58
N GLU A 404 1.66 -11.27 -10.13
CA GLU A 404 2.05 -10.48 -11.31
C GLU A 404 1.41 -10.96 -12.60
N PHE A 405 1.03 -12.23 -12.71
CA PHE A 405 0.32 -12.83 -13.86
C PHE A 405 -0.34 -14.16 -13.46
N GLY A 406 -0.99 -14.82 -14.41
CA GLY A 406 -1.51 -16.16 -14.28
C GLY A 406 -0.54 -17.22 -14.80
N ARG A 407 -1.09 -18.42 -15.07
CA ARG A 407 -0.32 -19.57 -15.58
C ARG A 407 -0.91 -20.08 -16.88
N THR A 408 -0.06 -20.71 -17.72
CA THR A 408 -0.46 -21.24 -19.04
C THR A 408 -1.68 -22.15 -18.94
N PRO A 409 -2.63 -22.05 -19.90
CA PRO A 409 -3.83 -22.88 -19.90
C PRO A 409 -3.51 -24.39 -19.94
N LYS A 410 -2.50 -24.78 -20.70
CA LYS A 410 -2.12 -26.18 -20.81
C LYS A 410 -0.92 -26.50 -19.93
N LEU A 411 -0.97 -27.64 -19.27
CA LEU A 411 0.16 -28.20 -18.54
C LEU A 411 1.34 -28.46 -19.48
N GLY A 412 2.53 -28.09 -19.02
CA GLY A 412 3.76 -28.22 -19.80
C GLY A 412 3.85 -27.30 -21.01
N GLN A 413 2.91 -26.40 -21.21
CA GLN A 413 2.99 -25.36 -22.25
C GLN A 413 4.15 -24.44 -21.96
N PHE A 414 5.06 -24.31 -22.91
CA PHE A 414 6.22 -23.45 -22.84
C PHE A 414 5.90 -22.06 -23.44
N THR A 415 6.28 -21.00 -22.75
CA THR A 415 6.16 -19.62 -23.22
C THR A 415 7.45 -18.84 -23.04
N GLN A 416 8.07 -18.91 -21.87
CA GLN A 416 9.24 -18.12 -21.52
C GLN A 416 10.32 -18.96 -20.81
N SER A 417 9.95 -19.80 -19.87
CA SER A 417 10.90 -20.54 -19.06
C SER A 417 11.21 -21.94 -19.65
N SER A 418 12.45 -22.16 -20.04
CA SER A 418 12.93 -23.48 -20.48
C SER A 418 12.85 -24.56 -19.38
N ASN A 419 12.60 -24.17 -18.15
CA ASN A 419 12.46 -25.06 -16.99
C ASN A 419 11.06 -25.63 -16.82
N THR A 420 10.06 -25.17 -17.60
CA THR A 420 8.70 -25.68 -17.52
C THR A 420 8.65 -27.15 -17.89
N ARG A 421 8.06 -27.95 -17.01
CA ARG A 421 7.89 -29.40 -17.15
C ARG A 421 6.42 -29.75 -17.38
N LYS A 422 6.17 -31.02 -17.86
CA LYS A 422 4.80 -31.51 -18.05
C LYS A 422 3.92 -31.46 -16.80
N THR A 423 4.51 -31.37 -15.62
CA THR A 423 3.85 -31.24 -14.32
C THR A 423 3.62 -29.80 -13.86
N GLY A 424 4.05 -28.82 -14.65
CA GLY A 424 3.99 -27.39 -14.32
C GLY A 424 3.28 -26.56 -15.37
N ARG A 425 3.19 -25.27 -15.07
CA ARG A 425 2.64 -24.24 -15.95
C ARG A 425 3.62 -23.08 -16.05
N ASP A 426 3.76 -22.50 -17.24
CA ASP A 426 4.59 -21.31 -17.47
C ASP A 426 3.83 -20.02 -17.24
N HIS A 427 4.46 -18.89 -17.37
CA HIS A 427 3.89 -17.55 -17.19
C HIS A 427 2.80 -17.23 -18.21
N TRP A 428 1.70 -16.62 -17.78
CA TRP A 428 0.59 -16.27 -18.64
C TRP A 428 -0.08 -14.94 -18.23
N PRO A 429 0.31 -13.81 -18.82
CA PRO A 429 -0.22 -12.51 -18.43
C PRO A 429 -1.59 -12.19 -19.04
N HIS A 430 -2.05 -12.96 -20.02
CA HIS A 430 -3.26 -12.67 -20.78
C HIS A 430 -4.57 -12.92 -20.02
N ALA A 431 -4.49 -13.69 -18.94
CA ALA A 431 -5.61 -13.89 -18.01
C ALA A 431 -5.10 -14.32 -16.64
N PHE A 432 -5.57 -13.66 -15.58
CA PHE A 432 -5.33 -14.08 -14.19
C PHE A 432 -6.40 -13.53 -13.26
N THR A 433 -6.43 -14.05 -12.04
CA THR A 433 -7.47 -13.70 -11.07
C THR A 433 -6.91 -12.86 -9.95
N GLY A 434 -7.54 -11.71 -9.69
CA GLY A 434 -7.41 -10.95 -8.47
C GLY A 434 -8.54 -11.31 -7.49
N LEU A 435 -8.25 -11.27 -6.19
CA LEU A 435 -9.21 -11.45 -5.12
C LEU A 435 -9.45 -10.10 -4.45
N LEU A 436 -10.71 -9.70 -4.36
CA LEU A 436 -11.08 -8.42 -3.73
C LEU A 436 -12.05 -8.68 -2.57
N ALA A 437 -11.96 -7.87 -1.51
CA ALA A 437 -12.91 -7.87 -0.41
C ALA A 437 -13.02 -6.50 0.24
N GLY A 438 -14.17 -6.21 0.82
CA GLY A 438 -14.36 -4.99 1.62
C GLY A 438 -14.25 -3.69 0.84
N GLY A 439 -14.16 -2.56 1.54
CA GLY A 439 -14.00 -1.25 0.93
C GLY A 439 -15.13 -0.85 -0.04
N GLY A 440 -16.33 -1.40 0.13
CA GLY A 440 -17.48 -1.20 -0.76
C GLY A 440 -17.59 -2.23 -1.88
N VAL A 441 -16.63 -3.14 -2.04
CA VAL A 441 -16.72 -4.26 -3.00
C VAL A 441 -17.81 -5.24 -2.56
N ARG A 442 -18.74 -5.56 -3.46
CA ARG A 442 -19.80 -6.52 -3.19
C ARG A 442 -19.24 -7.94 -3.11
N GLY A 443 -19.38 -8.58 -1.96
CA GLY A 443 -19.00 -9.97 -1.76
C GLY A 443 -19.93 -10.96 -2.48
N GLY A 444 -19.47 -12.20 -2.65
CA GLY A 444 -20.23 -13.27 -3.27
C GLY A 444 -20.38 -13.14 -4.79
N GLN A 445 -19.45 -12.49 -5.46
CA GLN A 445 -19.53 -12.26 -6.92
C GLN A 445 -18.27 -12.70 -7.66
N VAL A 446 -18.44 -12.89 -8.96
CA VAL A 446 -17.38 -13.03 -9.94
C VAL A 446 -17.48 -11.84 -10.89
N TYR A 447 -16.38 -11.11 -11.07
CA TYR A 447 -16.27 -10.02 -12.02
C TYR A 447 -15.43 -10.42 -13.23
N GLY A 448 -16.00 -10.22 -14.43
CA GLY A 448 -15.38 -10.64 -15.66
C GLY A 448 -15.36 -12.15 -15.88
N ALA A 449 -14.85 -12.57 -17.00
CA ALA A 449 -14.76 -13.97 -17.37
C ALA A 449 -13.54 -14.24 -18.26
N THR A 450 -13.07 -15.48 -18.26
CA THR A 450 -12.07 -15.98 -19.19
C THR A 450 -12.68 -16.96 -20.19
N THR A 451 -11.95 -17.26 -21.27
CA THR A 451 -12.30 -18.29 -22.25
C THR A 451 -12.51 -19.66 -21.61
N SER A 452 -13.09 -20.59 -22.34
CA SER A 452 -13.40 -21.95 -21.85
C SER A 452 -12.16 -22.74 -21.40
N ASP A 453 -10.99 -22.36 -21.87
CA ASP A 453 -9.70 -22.91 -21.46
C ASP A 453 -8.97 -22.06 -20.41
N GLY A 454 -9.55 -20.91 -19.99
CA GLY A 454 -8.93 -19.98 -19.06
C GLY A 454 -7.76 -19.19 -19.63
N GLY A 455 -7.53 -19.26 -20.95
CA GLY A 455 -6.35 -18.67 -21.58
C GLY A 455 -6.41 -17.17 -21.78
N TYR A 456 -7.57 -16.62 -22.04
CA TYR A 456 -7.74 -15.19 -22.35
C TYR A 456 -8.94 -14.61 -21.63
N VAL A 457 -8.92 -13.31 -21.39
CA VAL A 457 -10.09 -12.58 -20.89
C VAL A 457 -11.15 -12.52 -21.98
N ALA A 458 -12.36 -12.93 -21.65
CA ALA A 458 -13.53 -12.94 -22.54
C ALA A 458 -14.51 -11.81 -22.23
N ASP A 459 -14.55 -11.28 -21.01
CA ASP A 459 -15.48 -10.24 -20.60
C ASP A 459 -14.83 -9.30 -19.56
N LYS A 460 -15.12 -8.01 -19.64
CA LYS A 460 -14.73 -6.95 -18.69
C LYS A 460 -13.24 -6.97 -18.34
N PRO A 461 -12.33 -6.77 -19.29
CA PRO A 461 -10.89 -6.78 -19.01
C PRO A 461 -10.53 -5.67 -18.00
N VAL A 462 -9.63 -6.00 -17.08
CA VAL A 462 -9.08 -5.07 -16.09
C VAL A 462 -7.55 -5.10 -16.19
N THR A 463 -6.96 -3.94 -16.40
CA THR A 463 -5.52 -3.78 -16.48
C THR A 463 -4.91 -3.41 -15.12
N PRO A 464 -3.58 -3.54 -14.93
CA PRO A 464 -2.90 -3.01 -13.75
C PRO A 464 -3.16 -1.52 -13.51
N ALA A 465 -3.30 -0.73 -14.59
CA ALA A 465 -3.64 0.69 -14.49
C ALA A 465 -5.05 0.92 -13.91
N ASP A 466 -6.04 0.12 -14.32
CA ASP A 466 -7.40 0.20 -13.79
C ASP A 466 -7.47 -0.22 -12.32
N LEU A 467 -6.71 -1.26 -11.95
CA LEU A 467 -6.60 -1.69 -10.55
C LEU A 467 -5.96 -0.60 -9.69
N THR A 468 -4.87 0.01 -10.15
CA THR A 468 -4.22 1.14 -9.45
C THR A 468 -5.18 2.31 -9.30
N ALA A 469 -5.88 2.70 -10.38
CA ALA A 469 -6.89 3.76 -10.32
C ALA A 469 -8.02 3.41 -9.32
N THR A 470 -8.45 2.15 -9.27
CA THR A 470 -9.48 1.65 -8.33
C THR A 470 -9.02 1.78 -6.88
N ILE A 471 -7.79 1.37 -6.57
CA ILE A 471 -7.23 1.47 -5.21
C ILE A 471 -7.06 2.94 -4.81
N LEU A 472 -6.50 3.78 -5.68
CA LEU A 472 -6.35 5.22 -5.42
C LEU A 472 -7.72 5.88 -5.18
N TYR A 473 -8.72 5.56 -5.99
CA TYR A 473 -10.09 6.05 -5.82
C TYR A 473 -10.65 5.66 -4.44
N HIS A 474 -10.50 4.39 -4.04
CA HIS A 474 -10.92 3.93 -2.71
C HIS A 474 -10.21 4.70 -1.59
N LEU A 475 -8.92 4.97 -1.72
CA LEU A 475 -8.15 5.75 -0.74
C LEU A 475 -8.47 7.25 -0.75
N GLY A 476 -9.34 7.71 -1.67
CA GLY A 476 -9.69 9.12 -1.84
C GLY A 476 -8.59 9.95 -2.48
N ILE A 477 -7.72 9.32 -3.25
CA ILE A 477 -6.67 9.95 -4.05
C ILE A 477 -7.13 9.98 -5.51
N ASP A 478 -7.23 11.17 -6.10
CA ASP A 478 -7.58 11.27 -7.53
C ASP A 478 -6.42 10.74 -8.38
N HIS A 479 -6.68 9.63 -9.11
CA HIS A 479 -5.69 8.99 -9.97
C HIS A 479 -5.18 9.87 -11.12
N ARG A 480 -5.90 10.97 -11.43
CA ARG A 480 -5.53 11.95 -12.46
C ARG A 480 -4.58 13.04 -11.94
N ILE A 481 -4.30 13.07 -10.64
CA ILE A 481 -3.27 13.97 -10.11
C ILE A 481 -1.97 13.73 -10.86
N GLU A 482 -1.35 14.83 -11.29
CA GLU A 482 -0.06 14.79 -11.95
C GLU A 482 1.08 14.98 -10.94
N TYR A 483 2.16 14.26 -11.16
CA TYR A 483 3.43 14.48 -10.48
C TYR A 483 4.53 14.80 -11.51
N GLU A 484 5.52 15.55 -11.11
CA GLU A 484 6.69 15.83 -11.90
C GLU A 484 7.75 14.75 -11.68
N ASP A 485 8.29 14.22 -12.78
CA ASP A 485 9.44 13.32 -12.80
C ASP A 485 10.69 14.09 -12.37
N GLU A 486 11.39 13.62 -11.36
CA GLU A 486 12.57 14.31 -10.81
C GLU A 486 13.76 14.38 -11.77
N PHE A 487 13.77 13.55 -12.83
CA PHE A 487 14.88 13.45 -13.77
C PHE A 487 14.59 14.15 -15.09
N GLN A 488 13.40 13.96 -15.62
CA GLN A 488 13.02 14.47 -16.94
C GLN A 488 12.18 15.74 -16.86
N HIS A 489 11.70 16.12 -15.65
CA HIS A 489 10.82 17.27 -15.43
C HIS A 489 9.52 17.21 -16.25
N LEU A 490 9.13 16.00 -16.69
CA LEU A 490 7.87 15.74 -17.34
C LEU A 490 6.78 15.48 -16.31
N ARG A 491 5.54 15.77 -16.66
CA ARG A 491 4.40 15.50 -15.79
C ARG A 491 3.67 14.26 -16.23
N TYR A 492 3.37 13.41 -15.26
CA TYR A 492 2.63 12.17 -15.44
C TYR A 492 1.50 12.06 -14.44
N GLN A 493 0.36 11.56 -14.88
CA GLN A 493 -0.73 11.20 -13.97
C GLN A 493 -0.32 10.01 -13.08
N LEU A 494 -0.93 9.86 -11.90
CA LEU A 494 -0.68 8.72 -11.03
C LEU A 494 -1.09 7.41 -11.72
N SER A 495 -2.24 7.37 -12.39
CA SER A 495 -2.64 6.25 -13.23
C SER A 495 -3.39 6.75 -14.48
N GLU A 496 -3.18 6.07 -15.61
CA GLU A 496 -3.93 6.26 -16.86
C GLU A 496 -5.17 5.38 -16.96
N GLY A 497 -5.35 4.47 -16.00
CA GLY A 497 -6.48 3.57 -15.93
C GLY A 497 -7.76 4.27 -15.44
N SER A 498 -8.84 3.52 -15.44
CA SER A 498 -10.14 3.96 -14.94
C SER A 498 -10.57 3.11 -13.74
N PRO A 499 -11.07 3.72 -12.65
CA PRO A 499 -11.60 2.94 -11.55
C PRO A 499 -12.71 1.99 -11.97
N VAL A 500 -12.63 0.74 -11.56
CA VAL A 500 -13.65 -0.28 -11.83
C VAL A 500 -14.83 -0.05 -10.88
N LYS A 501 -15.85 0.66 -11.32
CA LYS A 501 -16.99 1.10 -10.49
C LYS A 501 -18.02 0.00 -10.23
N ASP A 502 -18.08 -1.02 -11.09
CA ASP A 502 -19.09 -2.10 -11.03
C ASP A 502 -18.75 -3.18 -10.00
N LEU A 503 -17.80 -2.94 -9.12
CA LEU A 503 -17.39 -3.87 -8.06
C LEU A 503 -18.24 -3.74 -6.79
N GLY A 504 -18.94 -2.62 -6.61
CA GLY A 504 -19.76 -2.32 -5.44
C GLY A 504 -21.23 -2.12 -5.70
#